data_848a306cd3c1dbc65a7915a3c55fa4e1
#
_entry.id   848a306cd3c1dbc65a7915a3c55fa4e1
#
_cell.length_a   1.000
_cell.length_b   1.000
_cell.length_c   1.000
_cell.angle_alpha   90.00
_cell.angle_beta   90.00
_cell.angle_gamma   90.00
#
_symmetry.space_group_name_H-M   'P 1'
#
loop_
_entity.id
_entity.type
_entity.pdbx_description
1 polymer ?
#
loop_
_entity_poly.entity_id
_entity_poly.type
_entity_poly.pdbx_seq_one_letter_code
_entity_poly.pdbx_strand_id
1 'polypeptide(L)'
;MKEFSHPSKHGKLRGVIWDKVKNPIATVQIFHGLVEYHARYDETAKFLNKNRFIVYCNDHLGHGLNVSHGGLKGFFKEENGYEAVVDQLGELNAIIRKENPTIKHFALSHSLGTCVLLSLLKRNIFFDGVVMSAAFSVNRFMLSLNKLLLMPEYFIKGKMGISDEMEKLTTQKHNSFFEPIRTSHDYLSSDKQKVDEYVADELCGYPNTTQLWLDLADGFHNLWNKTTFSDFDEKIPFLHISGDQDKVNNDGAQAENIHNLLIESGFKSELKKFKGMRHEPFQEKKRQKVFESVLDFYLSNI
;
A
#
# COMPACT_ATOMS: atom_id res chain seq x y z
N MET A 1 4.37 -10.10 17.71
CA MET A 1 4.83 -10.09 16.31
C MET A 1 5.89 -11.19 16.16
N LYS A 2 5.85 -11.91 15.05
CA LYS A 2 6.76 -13.00 14.70
C LYS A 2 7.09 -12.88 13.21
N GLU A 3 8.35 -13.00 12.82
CA GLU A 3 8.73 -13.05 11.41
C GLU A 3 8.38 -14.40 10.79
N PHE A 4 8.05 -14.38 9.49
CA PHE A 4 7.91 -15.57 8.66
C PHE A 4 8.72 -15.44 7.36
N SER A 5 9.06 -16.58 6.78
CA SER A 5 9.71 -16.68 5.49
C SER A 5 9.24 -17.94 4.77
N HIS A 6 8.57 -17.77 3.63
CA HIS A 6 8.09 -18.88 2.80
C HIS A 6 8.83 -18.93 1.47
N PRO A 7 9.03 -20.09 0.86
CA PRO A 7 9.43 -20.19 -0.53
C PRO A 7 8.43 -19.48 -1.44
N SER A 8 8.90 -18.80 -2.45
CA SER A 8 8.12 -18.13 -3.49
C SER A 8 8.78 -18.36 -4.85
N LYS A 9 8.02 -18.31 -5.93
CA LYS A 9 8.59 -18.36 -7.29
C LYS A 9 9.54 -17.19 -7.58
N HIS A 10 9.48 -16.12 -6.77
CA HIS A 10 10.33 -14.94 -6.86
C HIS A 10 11.38 -14.86 -5.74
N GLY A 11 11.81 -16.01 -5.21
CA GLY A 11 12.78 -16.08 -4.12
C GLY A 11 12.13 -16.41 -2.78
N LYS A 12 12.26 -15.54 -1.79
CA LYS A 12 11.60 -15.71 -0.48
C LYS A 12 10.57 -14.61 -0.25
N LEU A 13 9.38 -15.02 0.11
CA LEU A 13 8.34 -14.15 0.64
C LEU A 13 8.60 -13.97 2.13
N ARG A 14 8.94 -12.76 2.55
CA ARG A 14 9.25 -12.41 3.94
C ARG A 14 8.25 -11.41 4.50
N GLY A 15 7.93 -11.56 5.76
CA GLY A 15 7.00 -10.67 6.43
C GLY A 15 6.87 -10.98 7.91
N VAL A 16 5.85 -10.42 8.51
CA VAL A 16 5.54 -10.62 9.92
C VAL A 16 4.08 -10.98 10.13
N ILE A 17 3.83 -11.70 11.21
CA ILE A 17 2.50 -12.03 11.69
C ILE A 17 2.33 -11.53 13.13
N TRP A 18 1.18 -10.95 13.42
CA TRP A 18 0.68 -10.67 14.75
C TRP A 18 -0.42 -11.68 15.06
N ASP A 19 -0.02 -12.84 15.65
CA ASP A 19 -0.87 -14.01 15.86
C ASP A 19 -1.24 -14.30 17.33
N LYS A 20 -0.82 -13.43 18.26
CA LYS A 20 -1.12 -13.61 19.70
C LYS A 20 -2.57 -13.22 20.00
N VAL A 21 -3.52 -13.97 19.43
CA VAL A 21 -4.95 -13.75 19.49
C VAL A 21 -5.66 -15.01 19.98
N LYS A 22 -6.52 -14.88 21.01
CA LYS A 22 -7.38 -15.97 21.46
C LYS A 22 -8.70 -15.96 20.68
N ASN A 23 -9.13 -17.12 20.16
CA ASN A 23 -10.36 -17.28 19.38
C ASN A 23 -10.48 -16.22 18.27
N PRO A 24 -9.60 -16.21 17.28
CA PRO A 24 -9.64 -15.23 16.22
C PRO A 24 -10.96 -15.29 15.44
N ILE A 25 -11.48 -14.14 15.03
CA ILE A 25 -12.72 -14.02 14.26
C ILE A 25 -12.46 -13.77 12.78
N ALA A 26 -11.29 -13.22 12.45
CA ALA A 26 -10.87 -12.98 11.08
C ALA A 26 -9.35 -12.79 10.98
N THR A 27 -8.86 -12.79 9.75
CA THR A 27 -7.49 -12.42 9.40
C THR A 27 -7.48 -11.13 8.58
N VAL A 28 -6.38 -10.37 8.66
CA VAL A 28 -6.13 -9.17 7.84
C VAL A 28 -4.78 -9.30 7.16
N GLN A 29 -4.74 -9.15 5.85
CA GLN A 29 -3.51 -9.01 5.08
C GLN A 29 -3.25 -7.52 4.79
N ILE A 30 -2.09 -7.01 5.21
CA ILE A 30 -1.67 -5.63 4.98
C ILE A 30 -0.79 -5.55 3.72
N PHE A 31 -1.11 -4.56 2.88
CA PHE A 31 -0.39 -4.16 1.67
C PHE A 31 0.22 -2.79 1.92
N HIS A 32 1.48 -2.72 2.29
CA HIS A 32 2.15 -1.47 2.67
C HIS A 32 2.44 -0.56 1.45
N GLY A 33 2.75 0.70 1.71
CA GLY A 33 3.07 1.70 0.70
C GLY A 33 4.51 1.62 0.17
N LEU A 34 4.86 2.58 -0.69
CA LEU A 34 6.22 2.72 -1.22
C LEU A 34 7.15 3.25 -0.13
N VAL A 35 8.38 2.73 -0.08
CA VAL A 35 9.46 3.13 0.83
C VAL A 35 9.09 3.13 2.32
N GLU A 36 8.24 2.18 2.68
CA GLU A 36 7.89 1.81 4.05
C GLU A 36 7.86 0.28 4.20
N TYR A 37 7.47 -0.25 5.36
CA TYR A 37 7.44 -1.69 5.61
C TYR A 37 6.54 -2.04 6.82
N HIS A 38 6.44 -3.32 7.16
CA HIS A 38 5.56 -3.84 8.21
C HIS A 38 5.62 -3.09 9.55
N ALA A 39 6.79 -2.55 9.95
CA ALA A 39 6.91 -1.90 11.26
C ALA A 39 6.02 -0.67 11.40
N ARG A 40 5.70 0.01 10.29
CA ARG A 40 4.77 1.15 10.28
C ARG A 40 3.35 0.76 10.71
N TYR A 41 3.01 -0.51 10.65
CA TYR A 41 1.68 -1.04 10.96
C TYR A 41 1.57 -1.71 12.33
N ASP A 42 2.62 -1.70 13.16
CA ASP A 42 2.63 -2.40 14.46
C ASP A 42 1.51 -1.90 15.40
N GLU A 43 1.26 -0.60 15.46
CA GLU A 43 0.19 -0.01 16.26
C GLU A 43 -1.20 -0.43 15.75
N THR A 44 -1.42 -0.36 14.43
CA THR A 44 -2.65 -0.81 13.78
C THR A 44 -2.89 -2.30 14.01
N ALA A 45 -1.87 -3.13 13.80
CA ALA A 45 -1.96 -4.57 14.00
C ALA A 45 -2.25 -4.94 15.46
N LYS A 46 -1.62 -4.28 16.42
CA LYS A 46 -1.91 -4.47 17.85
C LYS A 46 -3.33 -4.07 18.22
N PHE A 47 -3.86 -3.00 17.62
CA PHE A 47 -5.26 -2.61 17.80
C PHE A 47 -6.21 -3.68 17.25
N LEU A 48 -5.97 -4.20 16.05
CA LEU A 48 -6.74 -5.28 15.45
C LEU A 48 -6.62 -6.59 16.25
N ASN A 49 -5.44 -6.93 16.77
CA ASN A 49 -5.25 -8.10 17.64
C ASN A 49 -6.11 -8.03 18.91
N LYS A 50 -6.20 -6.85 19.56
CA LYS A 50 -7.09 -6.65 20.73
C LYS A 50 -8.55 -6.93 20.38
N ASN A 51 -8.91 -6.78 19.10
CA ASN A 51 -10.25 -7.03 18.58
C ASN A 51 -10.37 -8.38 17.87
N ARG A 52 -9.47 -9.32 18.16
CA ARG A 52 -9.50 -10.73 17.74
C ARG A 52 -9.22 -10.97 16.24
N PHE A 53 -8.47 -10.07 15.58
CA PHE A 53 -7.97 -10.27 14.22
C PHE A 53 -6.51 -10.75 14.25
N ILE A 54 -6.17 -11.79 13.50
CA ILE A 54 -4.77 -12.12 13.18
C ILE A 54 -4.35 -11.22 12.02
N VAL A 55 -3.16 -10.62 12.11
CA VAL A 55 -2.68 -9.68 11.09
C VAL A 55 -1.40 -10.19 10.46
N TYR A 56 -1.35 -10.16 9.13
CA TYR A 56 -0.19 -10.52 8.32
C TYR A 56 0.27 -9.30 7.52
N CYS A 57 1.56 -9.08 7.42
CA CYS A 57 2.15 -8.10 6.52
C CYS A 57 3.44 -8.68 5.94
N ASN A 58 3.50 -8.88 4.62
CA ASN A 58 4.79 -9.12 3.99
C ASN A 58 5.42 -7.83 3.53
N ASP A 59 6.74 -7.77 3.55
CA ASP A 59 7.47 -6.66 2.96
C ASP A 59 7.67 -6.91 1.46
N HIS A 60 7.38 -5.90 0.65
CA HIS A 60 7.59 -5.97 -0.79
C HIS A 60 9.07 -6.22 -1.13
N LEU A 61 9.36 -6.77 -2.28
CA LEU A 61 10.73 -6.83 -2.79
C LEU A 61 11.35 -5.42 -2.74
N GLY A 62 12.62 -5.33 -2.34
CA GLY A 62 13.29 -4.03 -2.17
C GLY A 62 12.86 -3.20 -0.95
N HIS A 63 12.06 -3.77 -0.03
CA HIS A 63 11.57 -3.11 1.18
C HIS A 63 11.81 -3.97 2.44
N GLY A 64 11.86 -3.34 3.60
CA GLY A 64 11.84 -3.95 4.92
C GLY A 64 12.77 -5.17 5.07
N LEU A 65 12.21 -6.31 5.47
CA LEU A 65 12.96 -7.56 5.68
C LEU A 65 13.69 -8.06 4.43
N ASN A 66 13.19 -7.77 3.22
CA ASN A 66 13.91 -8.15 2.00
C ASN A 66 15.22 -7.37 1.87
N VAL A 67 15.23 -6.08 2.25
CA VAL A 67 16.45 -5.26 2.31
C VAL A 67 17.38 -5.73 3.42
N SER A 68 16.86 -5.97 4.62
CA SER A 68 17.65 -6.46 5.78
C SER A 68 18.31 -7.81 5.51
N HIS A 69 17.81 -8.58 4.54
CA HIS A 69 18.40 -9.85 4.09
C HIS A 69 19.19 -9.74 2.78
N GLY A 70 19.69 -8.56 2.46
CA GLY A 70 20.62 -8.33 1.34
C GLY A 70 19.95 -7.93 0.01
N GLY A 71 18.65 -7.65 -0.01
CA GLY A 71 18.00 -7.03 -1.16
C GLY A 71 18.39 -5.57 -1.34
N LEU A 72 18.34 -5.07 -2.56
CA LEU A 72 18.62 -3.66 -2.86
C LEU A 72 17.41 -2.79 -2.53
N LYS A 73 17.63 -1.68 -1.80
CA LYS A 73 16.59 -0.69 -1.50
C LYS A 73 15.98 -0.12 -2.77
N GLY A 74 14.65 -0.01 -2.80
CA GLY A 74 13.95 0.60 -3.93
C GLY A 74 14.13 -0.11 -5.27
N PHE A 75 14.31 -1.45 -5.24
CA PHE A 75 14.46 -2.29 -6.41
C PHE A 75 13.68 -3.59 -6.24
N PHE A 76 12.67 -3.81 -7.06
CA PHE A 76 11.86 -5.02 -6.95
C PHE A 76 12.61 -6.22 -7.53
N LYS A 77 12.96 -6.16 -8.80
CA LYS A 77 13.64 -7.25 -9.54
C LYS A 77 14.22 -6.74 -10.86
N GLU A 78 15.07 -7.55 -11.48
CA GLU A 78 15.68 -7.26 -12.81
C GLU A 78 14.63 -7.12 -13.93
N GLU A 79 13.56 -7.92 -13.85
CA GLU A 79 12.48 -7.96 -14.84
C GLU A 79 11.16 -8.32 -14.17
N ASN A 80 10.05 -7.69 -14.63
CA ASN A 80 8.70 -7.93 -14.13
C ASN A 80 8.58 -7.76 -12.60
N GLY A 81 9.26 -6.74 -12.05
CA GLY A 81 9.36 -6.56 -10.61
C GLY A 81 8.01 -6.28 -9.94
N TYR A 82 7.16 -5.47 -10.57
CA TYR A 82 5.81 -5.22 -10.07
C TYR A 82 4.96 -6.50 -10.01
N GLU A 83 4.98 -7.29 -11.09
CA GLU A 83 4.26 -8.56 -11.17
C GLU A 83 4.76 -9.55 -10.10
N ALA A 84 6.08 -9.56 -9.83
CA ALA A 84 6.66 -10.38 -8.77
C ALA A 84 6.14 -10.00 -7.37
N VAL A 85 5.95 -8.70 -7.11
CA VAL A 85 5.33 -8.23 -5.86
C VAL A 85 3.87 -8.68 -5.78
N VAL A 86 3.09 -8.53 -6.84
CA VAL A 86 1.67 -8.97 -6.89
C VAL A 86 1.58 -10.49 -6.67
N ASP A 87 2.44 -11.27 -7.32
CA ASP A 87 2.50 -12.73 -7.14
C ASP A 87 2.76 -13.13 -5.69
N GLN A 88 3.76 -12.52 -5.04
CA GLN A 88 4.07 -12.83 -3.64
C GLN A 88 2.90 -12.53 -2.69
N LEU A 89 2.15 -11.46 -2.94
CA LEU A 89 0.97 -11.13 -2.14
C LEU A 89 -0.18 -12.11 -2.37
N GLY A 90 -0.32 -12.63 -3.60
CA GLY A 90 -1.25 -13.71 -3.91
C GLY A 90 -0.85 -15.04 -3.24
N GLU A 91 0.43 -15.36 -3.23
CA GLU A 91 0.97 -16.52 -2.51
C GLU A 91 0.69 -16.41 -1.00
N LEU A 92 0.88 -15.22 -0.40
CA LEU A 92 0.54 -14.99 1.00
C LEU A 92 -0.96 -15.16 1.27
N ASN A 93 -1.83 -14.61 0.41
CA ASN A 93 -3.28 -14.80 0.53
C ASN A 93 -3.65 -16.28 0.57
N ALA A 94 -3.07 -17.10 -0.33
CA ALA A 94 -3.32 -18.53 -0.39
C ALA A 94 -2.85 -19.25 0.90
N ILE A 95 -1.70 -18.86 1.46
CA ILE A 95 -1.18 -19.39 2.73
C ILE A 95 -2.14 -19.04 3.88
N ILE A 96 -2.52 -17.76 4.01
CA ILE A 96 -3.42 -17.29 5.07
C ILE A 96 -4.76 -18.05 5.05
N ARG A 97 -5.37 -18.20 3.87
CA ARG A 97 -6.63 -18.91 3.71
C ARG A 97 -6.52 -20.39 4.03
N LYS A 98 -5.40 -21.02 3.66
CA LYS A 98 -5.13 -22.43 4.00
C LYS A 98 -4.96 -22.64 5.50
N GLU A 99 -4.29 -21.71 6.19
CA GLU A 99 -4.07 -21.77 7.64
C GLU A 99 -5.32 -21.41 8.45
N ASN A 100 -6.23 -20.61 7.85
CA ASN A 100 -7.42 -20.08 8.51
C ASN A 100 -8.71 -20.32 7.70
N PRO A 101 -9.08 -21.58 7.39
CA PRO A 101 -10.11 -21.88 6.40
C PRO A 101 -11.54 -21.54 6.84
N THR A 102 -11.77 -21.30 8.12
CA THR A 102 -13.12 -21.15 8.70
C THR A 102 -13.46 -19.71 9.10
N ILE A 103 -12.51 -18.78 8.99
CA ILE A 103 -12.72 -17.36 9.35
C ILE A 103 -12.53 -16.45 8.15
N LYS A 104 -13.12 -15.27 8.22
CA LYS A 104 -13.05 -14.24 7.17
C LYS A 104 -11.63 -13.74 6.95
N HIS A 105 -11.33 -13.32 5.72
CA HIS A 105 -10.03 -12.77 5.33
C HIS A 105 -10.18 -11.42 4.67
N PHE A 106 -9.70 -10.37 5.32
CA PHE A 106 -9.79 -8.97 4.89
C PHE A 106 -8.45 -8.46 4.36
N ALA A 107 -8.51 -7.42 3.51
CA ALA A 107 -7.34 -6.66 3.07
C ALA A 107 -7.33 -5.25 3.69
N LEU A 108 -6.13 -4.79 4.06
CA LEU A 108 -5.84 -3.39 4.40
C LEU A 108 -4.68 -2.93 3.53
N SER A 109 -4.91 -1.92 2.70
CA SER A 109 -3.90 -1.42 1.78
C SER A 109 -3.65 0.07 1.97
N HIS A 110 -2.43 0.52 1.69
CA HIS A 110 -2.05 1.92 1.77
C HIS A 110 -1.23 2.35 0.55
N SER A 111 -1.58 3.50 -0.04
CA SER A 111 -0.79 4.13 -1.12
C SER A 111 -0.45 3.13 -2.25
N LEU A 112 0.83 2.85 -2.55
CA LEU A 112 1.25 1.82 -3.50
C LEU A 112 0.53 0.48 -3.26
N GLY A 113 0.35 0.09 -2.01
CA GLY A 113 -0.35 -1.15 -1.66
C GLY A 113 -1.76 -1.23 -2.21
N THR A 114 -2.44 -0.08 -2.44
CA THR A 114 -3.77 -0.05 -3.08
C THR A 114 -3.70 -0.47 -4.55
N CYS A 115 -2.64 -0.08 -5.26
CA CYS A 115 -2.41 -0.48 -6.66
C CYS A 115 -2.10 -1.98 -6.76
N VAL A 116 -1.25 -2.49 -5.88
CA VAL A 116 -0.91 -3.92 -5.82
C VAL A 116 -2.15 -4.75 -5.48
N LEU A 117 -2.98 -4.30 -4.53
CA LEU A 117 -4.24 -4.95 -4.18
C LEU A 117 -5.22 -4.99 -5.37
N LEU A 118 -5.41 -3.87 -6.09
CA LEU A 118 -6.26 -3.84 -7.29
C LEU A 118 -5.75 -4.81 -8.36
N SER A 119 -4.41 -4.91 -8.55
CA SER A 119 -3.81 -5.89 -9.47
C SER A 119 -4.10 -7.33 -9.04
N LEU A 120 -4.13 -7.59 -7.73
CA LEU A 120 -4.43 -8.91 -7.19
C LEU A 120 -5.92 -9.28 -7.37
N LEU A 121 -6.83 -8.32 -7.14
CA LEU A 121 -8.26 -8.53 -7.36
C LEU A 121 -8.58 -8.84 -8.84
N LYS A 122 -7.87 -8.24 -9.80
CA LYS A 122 -7.97 -8.59 -11.23
C LYS A 122 -7.61 -10.05 -11.53
N ARG A 123 -6.89 -10.72 -10.65
CA ARG A 123 -6.52 -12.14 -10.78
C ARG A 123 -7.52 -13.07 -10.07
N ASN A 124 -8.71 -12.56 -9.74
CA ASN A 124 -9.74 -13.28 -9.00
C ASN A 124 -9.26 -13.80 -7.63
N ILE A 125 -8.35 -13.09 -6.99
CA ILE A 125 -7.98 -13.34 -5.59
C ILE A 125 -9.00 -12.63 -4.71
N PHE A 126 -9.70 -13.41 -3.91
CA PHE A 126 -10.84 -12.95 -3.13
C PHE A 126 -10.46 -12.44 -1.74
N PHE A 127 -11.18 -11.43 -1.25
CA PHE A 127 -11.20 -10.95 0.14
C PHE A 127 -12.65 -10.76 0.59
N ASP A 128 -12.93 -10.93 1.88
CA ASP A 128 -14.26 -10.72 2.45
C ASP A 128 -14.59 -9.22 2.68
N GLY A 129 -13.64 -8.35 2.48
CA GLY A 129 -13.76 -6.90 2.48
C GLY A 129 -12.39 -6.23 2.35
N VAL A 130 -12.38 -5.05 1.79
CA VAL A 130 -11.17 -4.32 1.39
C VAL A 130 -11.16 -2.91 1.94
N VAL A 131 -10.09 -2.55 2.66
CA VAL A 131 -9.81 -1.17 3.06
C VAL A 131 -8.69 -0.60 2.19
N MET A 132 -8.95 0.54 1.55
CA MET A 132 -8.02 1.28 0.71
C MET A 132 -7.70 2.64 1.33
N SER A 133 -6.51 2.78 1.91
CA SER A 133 -6.04 4.03 2.52
C SER A 133 -5.18 4.82 1.55
N ALA A 134 -5.47 6.11 1.45
CA ALA A 134 -4.74 7.05 0.59
C ALA A 134 -4.62 6.54 -0.87
N ALA A 135 -5.70 5.92 -1.37
CA ALA A 135 -5.76 5.45 -2.75
C ALA A 135 -5.60 6.61 -3.73
N PHE A 136 -4.83 6.40 -4.77
CA PHE A 136 -4.57 7.37 -5.83
C PHE A 136 -4.74 6.73 -7.21
N SER A 137 -4.80 7.56 -8.24
CA SER A 137 -4.85 7.12 -9.63
C SER A 137 -3.92 7.95 -10.50
N VAL A 138 -3.34 7.32 -11.51
CA VAL A 138 -2.52 8.01 -12.52
C VAL A 138 -3.09 7.67 -13.91
N ASN A 139 -3.36 8.68 -14.73
CA ASN A 139 -3.85 8.41 -16.07
C ASN A 139 -2.73 7.87 -16.99
N ARG A 140 -3.12 7.16 -18.05
CA ARG A 140 -2.18 6.49 -18.97
C ARG A 140 -1.20 7.46 -19.65
N PHE A 141 -1.66 8.67 -19.98
CA PHE A 141 -0.80 9.67 -20.59
C PHE A 141 0.33 10.09 -19.63
N MET A 142 0.01 10.34 -18.36
CA MET A 142 1.02 10.68 -17.35
C MET A 142 1.99 9.52 -17.09
N LEU A 143 1.51 8.27 -17.08
CA LEU A 143 2.40 7.10 -16.96
C LEU A 143 3.38 7.02 -18.13
N SER A 144 2.90 7.23 -19.37
CA SER A 144 3.76 7.24 -20.57
C SER A 144 4.76 8.42 -20.54
N LEU A 145 4.32 9.59 -20.10
CA LEU A 145 5.20 10.76 -19.95
C LEU A 145 6.28 10.52 -18.90
N ASN A 146 5.91 9.98 -17.74
CA ASN A 146 6.87 9.64 -16.67
C ASN A 146 7.90 8.62 -17.18
N LYS A 147 7.49 7.59 -17.94
CA LYS A 147 8.44 6.66 -18.58
C LYS A 147 9.40 7.38 -19.52
N LEU A 148 8.89 8.29 -20.35
CA LEU A 148 9.74 9.06 -21.29
C LEU A 148 10.76 9.93 -20.54
N LEU A 149 10.34 10.60 -19.47
CA LEU A 149 11.24 11.43 -18.63
C LEU A 149 12.29 10.60 -17.88
N LEU A 150 11.96 9.36 -17.55
CA LEU A 150 12.85 8.44 -16.84
C LEU A 150 13.91 7.80 -17.74
N MET A 151 13.65 7.66 -19.06
CA MET A 151 14.55 6.94 -19.98
C MET A 151 15.99 7.48 -20.02
N PRO A 152 16.27 8.82 -20.03
CA PRO A 152 17.63 9.33 -19.98
C PRO A 152 18.40 8.86 -18.73
N GLU A 153 17.77 8.92 -17.55
CA GLU A 153 18.41 8.44 -16.33
C GLU A 153 18.66 6.93 -16.38
N TYR A 154 17.69 6.17 -16.89
CA TYR A 154 17.83 4.72 -17.06
C TYR A 154 19.01 4.35 -17.95
N PHE A 155 19.21 5.03 -19.09
CA PHE A 155 20.34 4.77 -19.98
C PHE A 155 21.69 5.18 -19.39
N ILE A 156 21.74 6.26 -18.60
CA ILE A 156 22.98 6.76 -17.99
C ILE A 156 23.33 6.01 -16.73
N LYS A 157 22.35 5.76 -15.83
CA LYS A 157 22.56 5.22 -14.48
C LYS A 157 22.29 3.71 -14.40
N GLY A 158 21.66 3.11 -15.43
CA GLY A 158 21.24 1.70 -15.44
C GLY A 158 20.06 1.39 -14.52
N LYS A 159 19.60 0.15 -14.50
CA LYS A 159 18.44 -0.35 -13.75
C LYS A 159 18.48 -0.02 -12.26
N MET A 160 19.65 -0.10 -11.64
CA MET A 160 19.87 0.12 -10.20
C MET A 160 20.21 1.55 -9.86
N GLY A 161 20.31 2.44 -10.85
CA GLY A 161 20.54 3.87 -10.65
C GLY A 161 19.36 4.53 -9.97
N ILE A 162 19.61 5.48 -9.08
CA ILE A 162 18.58 6.26 -8.40
C ILE A 162 18.02 7.32 -9.34
N SER A 163 16.68 7.44 -9.39
CA SER A 163 16.02 8.47 -10.20
C SER A 163 15.81 9.76 -9.41
N ASP A 164 16.63 10.76 -9.70
CA ASP A 164 16.49 12.10 -9.12
C ASP A 164 15.27 12.85 -9.68
N GLU A 165 14.91 12.60 -10.94
CA GLU A 165 13.74 13.22 -11.55
C GLU A 165 12.43 12.72 -10.93
N MET A 166 12.31 11.42 -10.70
CA MET A 166 11.12 10.89 -10.05
C MET A 166 11.02 11.34 -8.59
N GLU A 167 12.13 11.48 -7.89
CA GLU A 167 12.15 12.05 -6.53
C GLU A 167 11.64 13.49 -6.50
N LYS A 168 12.02 14.33 -7.48
CA LYS A 168 11.49 15.70 -7.62
C LYS A 168 10.00 15.71 -7.95
N LEU A 169 9.56 14.86 -8.87
CA LEU A 169 8.17 14.78 -9.34
C LEU A 169 7.20 14.18 -8.33
N THR A 170 7.71 13.46 -7.35
CA THR A 170 6.92 12.78 -6.31
C THR A 170 7.18 13.38 -4.93
N THR A 171 8.13 12.85 -4.18
CA THR A 171 8.39 13.20 -2.77
C THR A 171 8.58 14.70 -2.57
N GLN A 172 9.51 15.33 -3.32
CA GLN A 172 9.80 16.75 -3.15
C GLN A 172 8.61 17.63 -3.53
N LYS A 173 7.91 17.30 -4.63
CA LYS A 173 6.72 18.02 -5.06
C LYS A 173 5.61 17.95 -4.00
N HIS A 174 5.29 16.76 -3.48
CA HIS A 174 4.23 16.64 -2.49
C HIS A 174 4.62 17.33 -1.17
N ASN A 175 5.90 17.28 -0.81
CA ASN A 175 6.39 17.93 0.41
C ASN A 175 6.35 19.46 0.34
N SER A 176 6.55 20.05 -0.86
CA SER A 176 6.57 21.49 -1.07
C SER A 176 5.24 22.20 -0.74
N PHE A 177 4.14 21.48 -0.61
CA PHE A 177 2.85 22.04 -0.20
C PHE A 177 2.75 22.33 1.30
N PHE A 178 3.73 21.91 2.12
CA PHE A 178 3.69 22.00 3.59
C PHE A 178 4.73 22.96 4.15
N GLU A 179 4.73 24.18 3.64
CA GLU A 179 5.60 25.26 4.14
C GLU A 179 5.19 25.74 5.55
N PRO A 180 6.14 26.06 6.46
CA PRO A 180 7.59 25.90 6.28
C PRO A 180 7.98 24.41 6.36
N ILE A 181 8.80 23.96 5.39
CA ILE A 181 9.28 22.59 5.34
C ILE A 181 10.19 22.31 6.54
N ARG A 182 9.89 21.28 7.32
CA ARG A 182 10.67 20.85 8.47
C ARG A 182 11.56 19.65 8.15
N THR A 183 11.02 18.70 7.37
CA THR A 183 11.70 17.48 6.93
C THR A 183 11.43 17.22 5.45
N SER A 184 12.09 16.22 4.88
CA SER A 184 11.84 15.77 3.50
C SER A 184 10.48 15.06 3.30
N HIS A 185 9.76 14.75 4.40
CA HIS A 185 8.56 13.90 4.36
C HIS A 185 7.38 14.46 5.18
N ASP A 186 7.29 15.76 5.36
CA ASP A 186 6.19 16.39 6.11
C ASP A 186 4.82 16.11 5.49
N TYR A 187 4.75 15.78 4.19
CA TYR A 187 3.51 15.42 3.50
C TYR A 187 2.85 14.13 4.02
N LEU A 188 3.59 13.28 4.74
CA LEU A 188 3.07 12.00 5.22
C LEU A 188 2.05 12.16 6.36
N SER A 189 2.36 13.00 7.35
CA SER A 189 1.50 13.16 8.53
C SER A 189 1.62 14.54 9.16
N SER A 190 0.54 14.98 9.80
CA SER A 190 0.54 16.15 10.69
C SER A 190 1.14 15.85 12.08
N ASP A 191 1.34 14.58 12.42
CA ASP A 191 2.03 14.14 13.63
C ASP A 191 3.55 14.17 13.41
N LYS A 192 4.17 15.25 13.92
CA LYS A 192 5.62 15.48 13.76
C LYS A 192 6.47 14.34 14.28
N GLN A 193 6.05 13.71 15.39
CA GLN A 193 6.78 12.57 15.94
C GLN A 193 6.79 11.39 14.96
N LYS A 194 5.65 11.09 14.32
CA LYS A 194 5.55 10.00 13.32
C LYS A 194 6.35 10.28 12.06
N VAL A 195 6.44 11.55 11.66
CA VAL A 195 7.33 11.96 10.56
C VAL A 195 8.81 11.82 10.97
N ASP A 196 9.18 12.22 12.19
CA ASP A 196 10.55 12.07 12.68
C ASP A 196 10.97 10.59 12.81
N GLU A 197 10.07 9.72 13.30
CA GLU A 197 10.27 8.27 13.33
C GLU A 197 10.52 7.71 11.91
N TYR A 198 9.75 8.17 10.91
CA TYR A 198 9.92 7.76 9.51
C TYR A 198 11.26 8.22 8.92
N VAL A 199 11.63 9.47 9.13
CA VAL A 199 12.89 10.05 8.59
C VAL A 199 14.13 9.44 9.25
N ALA A 200 14.02 9.04 10.52
CA ALA A 200 15.10 8.39 11.25
C ALA A 200 15.28 6.90 10.91
N ASP A 201 14.29 6.27 10.28
CA ASP A 201 14.34 4.85 9.95
C ASP A 201 15.01 4.63 8.59
N GLU A 202 16.17 3.97 8.58
CA GLU A 202 16.93 3.66 7.35
C GLU A 202 16.16 2.76 6.34
N LEU A 203 15.10 2.09 6.79
CA LEU A 203 14.24 1.26 5.95
C LEU A 203 13.02 2.02 5.43
N CYS A 204 12.93 3.34 5.68
CA CYS A 204 11.89 4.23 5.20
C CYS A 204 12.49 5.38 4.39
N GLY A 205 11.71 5.95 3.47
CA GLY A 205 12.00 7.23 2.82
C GLY A 205 13.26 7.28 1.95
N TYR A 206 13.84 6.17 1.58
CA TYR A 206 14.97 6.11 0.66
C TYR A 206 14.53 6.34 -0.80
N PRO A 207 15.41 6.91 -1.66
CA PRO A 207 15.08 7.10 -3.06
C PRO A 207 15.03 5.77 -3.82
N ASN A 208 14.18 5.69 -4.85
CA ASN A 208 13.94 4.49 -5.62
C ASN A 208 14.77 4.43 -6.90
N THR A 209 15.02 3.19 -7.37
CA THR A 209 15.75 2.95 -8.59
C THR A 209 14.92 3.28 -9.84
N THR A 210 15.61 3.53 -10.95
CA THR A 210 14.98 3.74 -12.26
C THR A 210 14.11 2.54 -12.66
N GLN A 211 14.57 1.30 -12.37
CA GLN A 211 13.82 0.08 -12.68
C GLN A 211 12.52 0.01 -11.88
N LEU A 212 12.53 0.33 -10.58
CA LEU A 212 11.31 0.31 -9.78
C LEU A 212 10.26 1.27 -10.36
N TRP A 213 10.66 2.47 -10.77
CA TRP A 213 9.72 3.43 -11.38
C TRP A 213 9.15 2.95 -12.71
N LEU A 214 9.96 2.24 -13.54
CA LEU A 214 9.48 1.59 -14.77
C LEU A 214 8.49 0.47 -14.43
N ASP A 215 8.82 -0.38 -13.46
CA ASP A 215 7.94 -1.45 -13.00
C ASP A 215 6.58 -0.91 -12.53
N LEU A 216 6.57 0.19 -11.77
CA LEU A 216 5.33 0.84 -11.35
C LEU A 216 4.53 1.40 -12.53
N ALA A 217 5.19 2.07 -13.48
CA ALA A 217 4.52 2.63 -14.64
C ALA A 217 3.87 1.54 -15.51
N ASP A 218 4.50 0.38 -15.63
CA ASP A 218 3.95 -0.78 -16.35
C ASP A 218 2.81 -1.43 -15.57
N GLY A 219 2.99 -1.66 -14.28
CA GLY A 219 1.98 -2.26 -13.41
C GLY A 219 0.71 -1.45 -13.28
N PHE A 220 0.82 -0.12 -13.34
CA PHE A 220 -0.30 0.79 -13.18
C PHE A 220 -1.13 1.01 -14.44
N HIS A 221 -0.67 0.55 -15.59
CA HIS A 221 -1.21 0.94 -16.90
C HIS A 221 -2.73 0.75 -17.06
N ASN A 222 -3.33 -0.22 -16.39
CA ASN A 222 -4.75 -0.58 -16.54
C ASN A 222 -5.47 -0.79 -15.21
N LEU A 223 -5.18 0.01 -14.17
CA LEU A 223 -5.78 -0.23 -12.85
C LEU A 223 -7.08 0.53 -12.59
N TRP A 224 -7.29 1.69 -13.21
CA TRP A 224 -8.37 2.61 -12.81
C TRP A 224 -9.36 2.85 -13.93
N ASN A 225 -10.09 1.80 -14.32
CA ASN A 225 -11.18 1.90 -15.30
C ASN A 225 -12.26 0.85 -15.02
N LYS A 226 -13.46 1.06 -15.56
CA LYS A 226 -14.62 0.17 -15.34
C LYS A 226 -14.34 -1.28 -15.77
N THR A 227 -13.58 -1.49 -16.84
CA THR A 227 -13.26 -2.85 -17.32
C THR A 227 -12.32 -3.59 -16.35
N THR A 228 -11.50 -2.88 -15.58
CA THR A 228 -10.70 -3.49 -14.52
C THR A 228 -11.58 -4.04 -13.41
N PHE A 229 -12.61 -3.29 -13.02
CA PHE A 229 -13.48 -3.67 -11.91
C PHE A 229 -14.47 -4.77 -12.29
N SER A 230 -14.77 -4.98 -13.59
CA SER A 230 -15.59 -6.12 -14.03
C SER A 230 -14.96 -7.49 -13.76
N ASP A 231 -13.65 -7.54 -13.52
CA ASP A 231 -12.93 -8.76 -13.19
C ASP A 231 -12.98 -9.11 -11.69
N PHE A 232 -13.51 -8.20 -10.85
CA PHE A 232 -13.56 -8.41 -9.40
C PHE A 232 -14.82 -9.22 -8.99
N ASP A 233 -14.76 -9.91 -7.86
CA ASP A 233 -15.96 -10.52 -7.27
C ASP A 233 -16.91 -9.39 -6.78
N GLU A 234 -18.10 -9.31 -7.34
CA GLU A 234 -19.11 -8.27 -7.05
C GLU A 234 -19.54 -8.20 -5.58
N LYS A 235 -19.23 -9.22 -4.78
CA LYS A 235 -19.60 -9.29 -3.36
C LYS A 235 -18.60 -8.57 -2.45
N ILE A 236 -17.44 -8.18 -2.93
CA ILE A 236 -16.41 -7.55 -2.11
C ILE A 236 -16.85 -6.14 -1.72
N PRO A 237 -17.06 -5.84 -0.43
CA PRO A 237 -17.27 -4.47 0.03
C PRO A 237 -15.96 -3.71 0.14
N PHE A 238 -16.00 -2.39 -0.11
CA PHE A 238 -14.85 -1.50 -0.05
C PHE A 238 -15.06 -0.38 0.96
N LEU A 239 -14.01 -0.04 1.72
CA LEU A 239 -13.90 1.18 2.51
C LEU A 239 -12.69 1.98 2.05
N HIS A 240 -12.92 3.22 1.59
CA HIS A 240 -11.86 4.17 1.31
C HIS A 240 -11.61 5.08 2.51
N ILE A 241 -10.34 5.27 2.85
CA ILE A 241 -9.84 6.16 3.89
C ILE A 241 -8.88 7.16 3.25
N SER A 242 -9.13 8.46 3.45
CA SER A 242 -8.29 9.51 2.92
C SER A 242 -8.17 10.68 3.90
N GLY A 243 -7.01 11.32 3.95
CA GLY A 243 -6.88 12.64 4.53
C GLY A 243 -7.40 13.71 3.58
N ASP A 244 -7.99 14.79 4.09
CA ASP A 244 -8.42 15.94 3.28
C ASP A 244 -7.27 16.91 2.95
N GLN A 245 -6.06 16.61 3.45
CA GLN A 245 -4.82 17.32 3.15
C GLN A 245 -3.77 16.40 2.49
N ASP A 246 -4.19 15.28 1.91
CA ASP A 246 -3.32 14.35 1.21
C ASP A 246 -2.98 14.86 -0.21
N LYS A 247 -1.81 15.47 -0.38
CA LYS A 247 -1.36 16.02 -1.66
C LYS A 247 -0.99 14.95 -2.70
N VAL A 248 -0.76 13.71 -2.28
CA VAL A 248 -0.50 12.59 -3.20
C VAL A 248 -1.75 12.22 -4.00
N ASN A 249 -2.92 12.24 -3.35
CA ASN A 249 -4.19 11.90 -3.97
C ASN A 249 -5.12 13.10 -4.20
N ASN A 250 -4.54 14.31 -4.28
CA ASN A 250 -5.25 15.56 -4.53
C ASN A 250 -6.36 15.82 -3.50
N ASP A 251 -5.97 15.88 -2.21
CA ASP A 251 -6.86 16.16 -1.07
C ASP A 251 -8.07 15.20 -0.98
N GLY A 252 -7.83 13.94 -1.35
CA GLY A 252 -8.83 12.89 -1.34
C GLY A 252 -9.71 12.79 -2.59
N ALA A 253 -9.53 13.68 -3.58
CA ALA A 253 -10.33 13.64 -4.80
C ALA A 253 -10.12 12.36 -5.63
N GLN A 254 -8.89 11.84 -5.68
CA GLN A 254 -8.62 10.60 -6.41
C GLN A 254 -9.21 9.36 -5.72
N ALA A 255 -9.19 9.32 -4.38
CA ALA A 255 -9.87 8.26 -3.62
C ALA A 255 -11.40 8.29 -3.86
N GLU A 256 -11.99 9.50 -3.93
CA GLU A 256 -13.41 9.69 -4.27
C GLU A 256 -13.73 9.23 -5.71
N ASN A 257 -12.86 9.52 -6.67
CA ASN A 257 -13.04 9.04 -8.04
C ASN A 257 -13.02 7.50 -8.11
N ILE A 258 -12.12 6.83 -7.41
CA ILE A 258 -12.06 5.36 -7.37
C ILE A 258 -13.32 4.80 -6.69
N HIS A 259 -13.73 5.41 -5.58
CA HIS A 259 -14.97 5.08 -4.88
C HIS A 259 -16.19 5.16 -5.81
N ASN A 260 -16.35 6.26 -6.56
CA ASN A 260 -17.44 6.44 -7.50
C ASN A 260 -17.41 5.41 -8.63
N LEU A 261 -16.21 5.11 -9.18
CA LEU A 261 -16.05 4.07 -10.20
C LEU A 261 -16.47 2.68 -9.70
N LEU A 262 -16.17 2.36 -8.44
CA LEU A 262 -16.62 1.10 -7.82
C LEU A 262 -18.14 1.05 -7.66
N ILE A 263 -18.77 2.14 -7.18
CA ILE A 263 -20.23 2.23 -7.09
C ILE A 263 -20.90 2.08 -8.48
N GLU A 264 -20.38 2.80 -9.49
CA GLU A 264 -20.86 2.70 -10.86
C GLU A 264 -20.66 1.31 -11.48
N SER A 265 -19.75 0.52 -10.94
CA SER A 265 -19.48 -0.87 -11.32
C SER A 265 -20.28 -1.89 -10.48
N GLY A 266 -21.16 -1.43 -9.58
CA GLY A 266 -22.05 -2.28 -8.79
C GLY A 266 -21.54 -2.71 -7.42
N PHE A 267 -20.37 -2.23 -6.98
CA PHE A 267 -19.80 -2.61 -5.68
C PHE A 267 -20.40 -1.80 -4.52
N LYS A 268 -20.45 -2.42 -3.34
CA LYS A 268 -20.66 -1.68 -2.08
C LYS A 268 -19.35 -0.97 -1.75
N SER A 269 -19.39 0.36 -1.69
CA SER A 269 -18.23 1.17 -1.39
C SER A 269 -18.59 2.31 -0.45
N GLU A 270 -17.75 2.54 0.56
CA GLU A 270 -17.84 3.64 1.50
C GLU A 270 -16.59 4.52 1.38
N LEU A 271 -16.74 5.83 1.60
CA LEU A 271 -15.64 6.78 1.63
C LEU A 271 -15.66 7.58 2.94
N LYS A 272 -14.55 7.55 3.68
CA LYS A 272 -14.32 8.37 4.88
C LYS A 272 -13.14 9.30 4.67
N LYS A 273 -13.41 10.60 4.57
CA LYS A 273 -12.39 11.65 4.54
C LYS A 273 -12.18 12.21 5.96
N PHE A 274 -10.93 12.19 6.42
CA PHE A 274 -10.56 12.64 7.78
C PHE A 274 -9.95 14.04 7.73
N LYS A 275 -10.59 14.97 8.43
CA LYS A 275 -10.21 16.38 8.45
C LYS A 275 -8.83 16.60 9.10
N GLY A 276 -7.95 17.32 8.39
CA GLY A 276 -6.62 17.71 8.82
C GLY A 276 -5.58 16.58 8.74
N MET A 277 -5.94 15.42 8.17
CA MET A 277 -4.99 14.32 7.95
C MET A 277 -4.33 14.45 6.58
N ARG A 278 -3.08 14.01 6.51
CA ARG A 278 -2.24 13.95 5.32
C ARG A 278 -2.25 12.54 4.71
N HIS A 279 -1.14 12.16 4.07
CA HIS A 279 -1.05 10.92 3.28
C HIS A 279 -1.15 9.63 4.09
N GLU A 280 -0.67 9.61 5.35
CA GLU A 280 -0.68 8.41 6.21
C GLU A 280 -1.73 8.50 7.34
N PRO A 281 -3.04 8.26 7.09
CA PRO A 281 -4.08 8.35 8.11
C PRO A 281 -3.82 7.47 9.35
N PHE A 282 -3.16 6.31 9.16
CA PHE A 282 -2.78 5.39 10.24
C PHE A 282 -1.64 5.91 11.13
N GLN A 283 -0.94 6.97 10.72
CA GLN A 283 0.15 7.61 11.46
C GLN A 283 -0.20 9.02 11.95
N GLU A 284 -1.46 9.42 11.83
CA GLU A 284 -1.92 10.74 12.24
C GLU A 284 -2.18 10.84 13.76
N LYS A 285 -2.22 12.07 14.31
CA LYS A 285 -2.52 12.31 15.74
C LYS A 285 -3.86 11.71 16.16
N LYS A 286 -4.85 11.74 15.28
CA LYS A 286 -6.21 11.22 15.53
C LYS A 286 -6.42 9.84 14.89
N ARG A 287 -5.36 9.05 14.67
CA ARG A 287 -5.40 7.72 14.02
C ARG A 287 -6.33 6.72 14.69
N GLN A 288 -6.63 6.90 15.99
CA GLN A 288 -7.59 6.06 16.69
C GLN A 288 -8.96 6.03 15.98
N LYS A 289 -9.42 7.17 15.43
CA LYS A 289 -10.67 7.24 14.66
C LYS A 289 -10.59 6.45 13.35
N VAL A 290 -9.40 6.38 12.76
CA VAL A 290 -9.15 5.56 11.56
C VAL A 290 -9.22 4.09 11.92
N PHE A 291 -8.56 3.68 13.00
CA PHE A 291 -8.59 2.31 13.50
C PHE A 291 -10.01 1.84 13.80
N GLU A 292 -10.80 2.66 14.49
CA GLU A 292 -12.21 2.39 14.81
C GLU A 292 -13.04 2.24 13.52
N SER A 293 -12.85 3.12 12.54
CA SER A 293 -13.54 3.02 11.24
C SER A 293 -13.23 1.75 10.47
N VAL A 294 -11.97 1.29 10.52
CA VAL A 294 -11.56 0.01 9.92
C VAL A 294 -12.19 -1.17 10.66
N LEU A 295 -12.17 -1.12 11.99
CA LEU A 295 -12.76 -2.16 12.83
C LEU A 295 -14.26 -2.30 12.57
N ASP A 296 -15.00 -1.17 12.59
CA ASP A 296 -16.44 -1.16 12.34
C ASP A 296 -16.77 -1.76 10.97
N PHE A 297 -16.00 -1.38 9.94
CA PHE A 297 -16.16 -1.95 8.60
C PHE A 297 -15.92 -3.46 8.58
N TYR A 298 -14.87 -3.96 9.22
CA TYR A 298 -14.61 -5.40 9.26
C TYR A 298 -15.69 -6.14 10.04
N LEU A 299 -16.09 -5.65 11.21
CA LEU A 299 -17.13 -6.29 12.03
C LEU A 299 -18.50 -6.34 11.33
N SER A 300 -18.83 -5.33 10.52
CA SER A 300 -20.09 -5.30 9.75
C SER A 300 -20.09 -6.29 8.56
N ASN A 301 -18.93 -6.89 8.23
CA ASN A 301 -18.76 -7.81 7.12
C ASN A 301 -18.31 -9.23 7.57
N ILE A 302 -18.30 -9.52 8.88
CA ILE A 302 -18.15 -10.86 9.44
C ILE A 302 -19.51 -11.57 9.48
#